data_ace52cf1c367c99403c212df42165fd5
#
_entry.id   ace52cf1c367c99403c212df42165fd5
#
_cell.length_a   1.000
_cell.length_b   1.000
_cell.length_c   1.000
_cell.angle_alpha   90.00
_cell.angle_beta   90.00
_cell.angle_gamma   90.00
#
_symmetry.space_group_name_H-M   'P 1'
#
loop_
_entity.id
_entity.type
_entity.pdbx_description
1 polymer ?
#
loop_
_entity_poly.entity_id
_entity_poly.type
_entity_poly.pdbx_seq_one_letter_code
_entity_poly.pdbx_strand_id
1 'polypeptide(L)' 'GGPINGARSAIAKLKAHRLAREAKVLAAMQALPDGSMEDWVQHAYDDVPPRMWPVAQRSLLAHVERIRSQQPGNN' A
#
# COMPACT_ATOMS: atom_id res chain seq x y z
N GLY A 1 32.11 11.07 -3.32
CA GLY A 1 31.37 10.51 -2.35
C GLY A 1 30.26 9.63 -2.81
N GLY A 2 30.41 8.96 -3.88
CA GLY A 2 29.35 8.16 -4.36
C GLY A 2 28.94 6.98 -3.55
N PRO A 3 29.85 6.27 -2.94
CA PRO A 3 29.48 4.99 -2.37
C PRO A 3 28.47 5.06 -1.25
N ILE A 4 28.46 6.12 -0.53
CA ILE A 4 27.56 6.20 0.56
C ILE A 4 26.13 6.33 0.12
N ASN A 5 25.94 6.83 -1.07
CA ASN A 5 24.60 7.07 -1.56
C ASN A 5 23.84 5.81 -1.88
N GLY A 6 24.52 4.70 -2.03
CA GLY A 6 23.84 3.44 -2.35
C GLY A 6 22.84 3.03 -1.31
N ALA A 7 23.23 3.08 -0.04
CA ALA A 7 22.33 2.66 1.03
C ALA A 7 21.13 3.60 1.14
N ARG A 8 21.37 4.89 1.03
CA ARG A 8 20.27 5.84 1.10
C ARG A 8 19.32 5.69 -0.08
N SER A 9 19.87 5.42 -1.25
CA SER A 9 19.03 5.20 -2.42
C SER A 9 18.13 4.00 -2.23
N ALA A 10 18.66 2.92 -1.64
CA ALA A 10 17.85 1.73 -1.41
C ALA A 10 16.73 2.02 -0.42
N ILE A 11 17.01 2.75 0.64
CA ILE A 11 16.00 3.09 1.62
C ILE A 11 14.95 4.01 1.00
N ALA A 12 15.37 4.97 0.21
CA ALA A 12 14.44 5.88 -0.46
C ALA A 12 13.55 5.12 -1.42
N LYS A 13 14.10 4.15 -2.15
CA LYS A 13 13.31 3.34 -3.06
C LYS A 13 12.28 2.51 -2.31
N LEU A 14 12.64 1.94 -1.17
CA LEU A 14 11.69 1.18 -0.37
C LEU A 14 10.56 2.06 0.13
N LYS A 15 10.87 3.26 0.56
CA LYS A 15 9.84 4.19 1.00
C LYS A 15 8.94 4.58 -0.17
N ALA A 16 9.52 4.85 -1.33
CA ALA A 16 8.74 5.23 -2.49
C ALA A 16 7.80 4.11 -2.92
N HIS A 17 8.27 2.87 -2.89
CA HIS A 17 7.44 1.73 -3.21
C HIS A 17 6.28 1.59 -2.24
N ARG A 18 6.55 1.76 -0.95
CA ARG A 18 5.50 1.65 0.05
C ARG A 18 4.47 2.76 -0.11
N LEU A 19 4.92 3.98 -0.36
CA LEU A 19 4.01 5.10 -0.54
C LEU A 19 3.19 4.94 -1.82
N ALA A 20 3.80 4.43 -2.87
CA ALA A 20 3.08 4.17 -4.11
C ALA A 20 2.00 3.11 -3.91
N ARG A 21 2.34 2.05 -3.18
CA ARG A 21 1.36 1.01 -2.87
C ARG A 21 0.23 1.58 -1.99
N GLU A 22 0.58 2.39 -1.02
CA GLU A 22 -0.42 2.98 -0.15
C GLU A 22 -1.37 3.89 -0.93
N ALA A 23 -0.86 4.60 -1.92
CA ALA A 23 -1.71 5.40 -2.80
C ALA A 23 -2.68 4.52 -3.59
N LYS A 24 -2.23 3.36 -4.04
CA LYS A 24 -3.11 2.42 -4.73
C LYS A 24 -4.18 1.88 -3.79
N VAL A 25 -3.81 1.60 -2.55
CA VAL A 25 -4.76 1.13 -1.54
C VAL A 25 -5.80 2.21 -1.26
N LEU A 26 -5.36 3.44 -1.11
CA LEU A 26 -6.28 4.54 -0.88
C LEU A 26 -7.24 4.70 -2.06
N ALA A 27 -6.73 4.60 -3.28
CA ALA A 27 -7.57 4.68 -4.46
C ALA A 27 -8.60 3.56 -4.49
N ALA A 28 -8.20 2.36 -4.09
CA ALA A 28 -9.13 1.22 -4.03
C ALA A 28 -10.23 1.47 -3.01
N MET A 29 -9.86 1.98 -1.85
CA MET A 29 -10.83 2.29 -0.81
C MET A 29 -11.80 3.38 -1.26
N GLN A 30 -11.31 4.36 -1.99
CA GLN A 30 -12.16 5.43 -2.50
C GLN A 30 -13.08 4.96 -3.61
N ALA A 31 -12.59 4.09 -4.46
CA ALA A 31 -13.38 3.55 -5.56
C ALA A 31 -14.44 2.57 -5.05
N LEU A 32 -14.12 1.84 -4.01
CA LEU A 32 -14.99 0.79 -3.48
C LEU A 32 -15.16 0.98 -1.98
N PRO A 33 -15.81 2.06 -1.55
CA PRO A 33 -15.90 2.35 -0.11
C PRO A 33 -16.62 1.26 0.67
N ASP A 34 -17.52 0.55 0.02
CA ASP A 34 -18.22 -0.55 0.67
C ASP A 34 -17.60 -1.90 0.30
N GLY A 35 -16.45 -1.89 -0.34
CA GLY A 35 -15.80 -3.12 -0.74
C GLY A 35 -15.16 -3.85 0.40
N SER A 36 -14.87 -5.11 0.18
CA SER A 36 -14.17 -5.93 1.15
C SER A 36 -12.66 -5.86 0.92
N MET A 37 -11.91 -6.46 1.82
CA MET A 37 -10.46 -6.57 1.64
C MET A 37 -10.11 -7.28 0.34
N GLU A 38 -10.91 -8.27 -0.04
CA GLU A 38 -10.67 -8.97 -1.30
C GLU A 38 -10.85 -8.05 -2.48
N ASP A 39 -11.83 -7.18 -2.44
CA ASP A 39 -12.04 -6.22 -3.52
C ASP A 39 -10.86 -5.24 -3.59
N TRP A 40 -10.41 -4.78 -2.47
CA TRP A 40 -9.31 -3.81 -2.42
C TRP A 40 -7.98 -4.43 -2.84
N VAL A 41 -7.74 -5.70 -2.49
CA VAL A 41 -6.49 -6.35 -2.87
C VAL A 41 -6.41 -6.51 -4.39
N GLN A 42 -7.51 -6.81 -5.03
CA GLN A 42 -7.53 -6.92 -6.48
C GLN A 42 -7.20 -5.59 -7.15
N HIS A 43 -7.64 -4.51 -6.53
CA HIS A 43 -7.42 -3.18 -7.07
C HIS A 43 -6.01 -2.68 -6.78
N ALA A 44 -5.56 -2.81 -5.56
CA ALA A 44 -4.29 -2.26 -5.12
C ALA A 44 -3.11 -3.14 -5.48
N TYR A 45 -3.34 -4.43 -5.66
CA TYR A 45 -2.30 -5.40 -5.97
C TYR A 45 -2.55 -6.05 -7.32
N ASP A 46 -2.99 -5.26 -8.28
CA ASP A 46 -3.29 -5.75 -9.62
C ASP A 46 -2.04 -6.21 -10.36
N ASP A 47 -0.87 -5.78 -9.91
CA ASP A 47 0.41 -6.21 -10.46
C ASP A 47 0.93 -7.49 -9.79
N VAL A 48 0.19 -8.05 -8.86
CA VAL A 48 0.58 -9.24 -8.12
C VAL A 48 -0.29 -10.40 -8.58
N PRO A 49 0.29 -11.59 -8.81
CA PRO A 49 -0.52 -12.72 -9.23
C PRO A 49 -1.60 -13.05 -8.21
N PRO A 50 -2.80 -13.42 -8.66
CA PRO A 50 -3.90 -13.70 -7.72
C PRO A 50 -3.60 -14.74 -6.67
N ARG A 51 -2.74 -15.70 -7.00
CA ARG A 51 -2.36 -16.72 -6.02
C ARG A 51 -1.63 -16.15 -4.82
N MET A 52 -1.08 -14.95 -4.97
CA MET A 52 -0.36 -14.27 -3.89
C MET A 52 -1.23 -13.29 -3.13
N TRP A 53 -2.46 -13.10 -3.56
CA TRP A 53 -3.34 -12.13 -2.90
C TRP A 53 -3.61 -12.46 -1.43
N PRO A 54 -3.74 -13.73 -1.02
CA PRO A 54 -3.91 -14.01 0.41
C PRO A 54 -2.76 -13.49 1.28
N VAL A 55 -1.53 -13.57 0.75
CA VAL A 55 -0.37 -13.02 1.43
C VAL A 55 -0.41 -11.49 1.35
N ALA A 56 -0.74 -10.96 0.18
CA ALA A 56 -0.79 -9.51 -0.02
C ALA A 56 -1.84 -8.85 0.86
N GLN A 57 -2.90 -9.55 1.23
CA GLN A 57 -3.93 -8.99 2.10
C GLN A 57 -3.37 -8.60 3.47
N ARG A 58 -2.32 -9.24 3.93
CA ARG A 58 -1.68 -8.85 5.19
C ARG A 58 -1.06 -7.47 5.07
N SER A 59 -0.36 -7.21 3.96
CA SER A 59 0.19 -5.89 3.70
C SER A 59 -0.92 -4.88 3.47
N LEU A 60 -1.96 -5.29 2.77
CA LEU A 60 -3.12 -4.43 2.53
C LEU A 60 -3.74 -3.98 3.84
N LEU A 61 -3.92 -4.89 4.79
CA LEU A 61 -4.49 -4.55 6.07
C LEU A 61 -3.64 -3.50 6.79
N ALA A 62 -2.33 -3.66 6.76
CA ALA A 62 -1.44 -2.69 7.39
C ALA A 62 -1.59 -1.31 6.75
N HIS A 63 -1.71 -1.25 5.42
CA HIS A 63 -1.91 0.02 4.73
C HIS A 63 -3.27 0.64 5.08
N VAL A 64 -4.30 -0.18 5.13
CA VAL A 64 -5.64 0.29 5.47
C VAL A 64 -5.64 0.88 6.88
N GLU A 65 -5.00 0.21 7.81
CA GLU A 65 -4.94 0.70 9.18
C GLU A 65 -4.17 2.01 9.28
N ARG A 66 -3.07 2.14 8.52
CA ARG A 66 -2.32 3.38 8.50
C ARG A 66 -3.15 4.51 7.92
N ILE A 67 -3.84 4.26 6.83
CA ILE A 67 -4.66 5.27 6.19
C ILE A 67 -5.76 5.73 7.13
N ARG A 68 -6.43 4.79 7.79
CA ARG A 68 -7.49 5.12 8.72
C ARG A 68 -6.98 5.93 9.90
N SER A 69 -5.80 5.59 10.40
CA SER A 69 -5.26 6.28 11.55
C SER A 69 -4.79 7.69 11.21
N GLN A 70 -4.53 7.95 9.93
CA GLN A 70 -4.06 9.25 9.49
C GLN A 70 -5.18 10.17 9.03
N GLN A 71 -6.39 9.68 8.97
CA GLN A 71 -7.50 10.51 8.51
C GLN A 71 -7.90 11.48 9.60
N PRO A 72 -7.88 12.77 9.32
CA PRO A 72 -8.12 13.74 10.35
C PRO A 72 -9.57 13.85 10.65
N GLY A 73 -10.42 13.79 10.08
CA GLY A 73 -11.76 14.06 10.42
C GLY A 73 -12.52 13.07 11.17
N ASN A 74 -11.84 12.24 11.82
CA ASN A 74 -12.46 11.25 12.44
C ASN A 74 -13.01 11.51 13.70
N ASN A 75 -13.15 12.62 14.08
CA ASN A 75 -13.70 12.89 15.30
C ASN A 75 -15.10 12.88 15.40
#